data_588dbbe5560a4f4975d6e2e945a8a326
#
_entry.id   588dbbe5560a4f4975d6e2e945a8a326
#
_cell.length_a   1.000
_cell.length_b   1.000
_cell.length_c   1.000
_cell.angle_alpha   90.00
_cell.angle_beta   90.00
_cell.angle_gamma   90.00
#
_symmetry.space_group_name_H-M   'P 1'
#
loop_
_entity.id
_entity.type
_entity.pdbx_description
1 polymer ?
#
loop_
_entity_poly.entity_id
_entity_poly.type
_entity_poly.pdbx_seq_one_letter_code
_entity_poly.pdbx_strand_id
1 'polypeptide(L)'
;MLSQLRGKIIVAVLIGLAVVVVLGLFSDLRQVGASFQQFNWAMIPAILGFTLLNYGLRWLKWDYYLRKLDMGHGVSRGASGLLFTSGMVMAVTPGKVGEVLKSYLLRTMNGTPVAASAPIVLAERLTDGLAMLLLMGLGLTLYPPARPLFALLVVASAAGIVILQFRPLCERILAQIGRMPFGGKIAPPLTTIYESTRHLLWWRLLVVATAISVVSWFGECIAMYYVLRGLGIAPSWYLLLVATFVFAASTLFGLVSFLPGGLGVSEATSTGMLVVLVPMALGPATAATLIIRFCTLWFGVTLGAGALAILSRRYQLDQRPPEEQSLPANEAADPKIA
;
A
#
# COMPACT_ATOMS: atom_id res chain seq x y z
N MET A 1 -21.69 -3.02 5.47
CA MET A 1 -20.30 -2.72 5.10
C MET A 1 -19.28 -3.62 5.79
N LEU A 2 -19.29 -3.72 7.13
CA LEU A 2 -18.34 -4.58 7.89
C LEU A 2 -18.43 -6.07 7.54
N SER A 3 -19.61 -6.60 7.20
CA SER A 3 -19.78 -7.99 6.76
C SER A 3 -19.07 -8.30 5.43
N GLN A 4 -19.10 -7.38 4.48
CA GLN A 4 -18.39 -7.53 3.19
C GLN A 4 -16.87 -7.41 3.36
N LEU A 5 -16.41 -6.59 4.31
CA LEU A 5 -15.00 -6.49 4.68
C LEU A 5 -14.47 -7.77 5.31
N ARG A 6 -15.26 -8.43 6.20
CA ARG A 6 -14.91 -9.72 6.80
C ARG A 6 -14.64 -10.78 5.73
N GLY A 7 -15.50 -10.90 4.72
CA GLY A 7 -15.29 -11.85 3.62
C GLY A 7 -13.97 -11.62 2.87
N LYS A 8 -13.65 -10.37 2.53
CA LYS A 8 -12.39 -10.02 1.84
C LYS A 8 -11.15 -10.31 2.69
N ILE A 9 -11.21 -10.03 3.99
CA ILE A 9 -10.12 -10.34 4.93
C ILE A 9 -9.93 -11.85 5.04
N ILE A 10 -11.01 -12.62 5.19
CA ILE A 10 -10.94 -14.09 5.26
C ILE A 10 -10.31 -14.66 3.98
N VAL A 11 -10.74 -14.20 2.81
CA VAL A 11 -10.15 -14.63 1.52
C VAL A 11 -8.66 -14.30 1.47
N ALA A 12 -8.26 -13.11 1.89
CA ALA A 12 -6.84 -12.72 1.91
C ALA A 12 -6.02 -13.57 2.89
N VAL A 13 -6.56 -13.88 4.06
CA VAL A 13 -5.92 -14.79 5.03
C VAL A 13 -5.78 -16.20 4.47
N LEU A 14 -6.82 -16.71 3.80
CA LEU A 14 -6.77 -18.03 3.14
C LEU A 14 -5.73 -18.07 2.02
N ILE A 15 -5.66 -17.02 1.19
CA ILE A 15 -4.62 -16.91 0.15
C ILE A 15 -3.22 -16.85 0.81
N GLY A 16 -3.04 -16.05 1.86
CA GLY A 16 -1.78 -15.98 2.58
C GLY A 16 -1.37 -17.33 3.17
N LEU A 17 -2.31 -18.06 3.76
CA LEU A 17 -2.08 -19.41 4.28
C LEU A 17 -1.71 -20.37 3.14
N ALA A 18 -2.42 -20.31 2.03
CA ALA A 18 -2.12 -21.14 0.86
C ALA A 18 -0.70 -20.86 0.33
N VAL A 19 -0.26 -19.60 0.27
CA VAL A 19 1.11 -19.24 -0.12
C VAL A 19 2.14 -19.82 0.85
N VAL A 20 1.89 -19.75 2.17
CA VAL A 20 2.77 -20.34 3.19
C VAL A 20 2.87 -21.86 2.99
N VAL A 21 1.75 -22.52 2.75
CA VAL A 21 1.69 -23.97 2.48
C VAL A 21 2.46 -24.32 1.21
N VAL A 22 2.21 -23.59 0.11
CA VAL A 22 2.88 -23.82 -1.18
C VAL A 22 4.40 -23.62 -1.02
N LEU A 23 4.85 -22.52 -0.43
CA LEU A 23 6.27 -22.30 -0.17
C LEU A 23 6.85 -23.40 0.73
N GLY A 24 6.10 -23.84 1.73
CA GLY A 24 6.50 -24.94 2.60
C GLY A 24 6.62 -26.29 1.86
N LEU A 25 5.75 -26.57 0.87
CA LEU A 25 5.81 -27.77 0.05
C LEU A 25 7.01 -27.79 -0.91
N PHE A 26 7.37 -26.62 -1.44
CA PHE A 26 8.56 -26.47 -2.29
C PHE A 26 9.87 -26.39 -1.49
N SER A 27 9.80 -25.95 -0.23
CA SER A 27 10.91 -25.93 0.70
C SER A 27 10.81 -27.14 1.62
N ASP A 28 11.94 -27.73 2.01
CA ASP A 28 11.94 -28.75 3.05
C ASP A 28 11.41 -28.13 4.36
N LEU A 29 10.17 -28.51 4.77
CA LEU A 29 9.51 -28.00 5.97
C LEU A 29 10.35 -28.19 7.25
N ARG A 30 11.19 -29.23 7.28
CA ARG A 30 12.12 -29.47 8.40
C ARG A 30 13.18 -28.37 8.46
N GLN A 31 13.76 -27.98 7.31
CA GLN A 31 14.76 -26.91 7.26
C GLN A 31 14.14 -25.55 7.59
N VAL A 32 12.92 -25.27 7.11
CA VAL A 32 12.20 -24.05 7.48
C VAL A 32 11.95 -24.02 9.00
N GLY A 33 11.44 -25.12 9.58
CA GLY A 33 11.21 -25.25 11.01
C GLY A 33 12.49 -25.11 11.84
N ALA A 34 13.58 -25.74 11.43
CA ALA A 34 14.89 -25.58 12.05
C ALA A 34 15.39 -24.13 12.00
N SER A 35 15.18 -23.43 10.88
CA SER A 35 15.55 -22.02 10.75
C SER A 35 14.77 -21.12 11.70
N PHE A 36 13.46 -21.38 11.92
CA PHE A 36 12.67 -20.68 12.94
C PHE A 36 13.17 -20.94 14.35
N GLN A 37 13.57 -22.18 14.66
CA GLN A 37 14.12 -22.52 15.99
C GLN A 37 15.48 -21.85 16.24
N GLN A 38 16.31 -21.73 15.22
CA GLN A 38 17.65 -21.11 15.29
C GLN A 38 17.60 -19.59 15.18
N PHE A 39 16.48 -19.01 14.78
CA PHE A 39 16.35 -17.57 14.63
C PHE A 39 16.56 -16.84 15.96
N ASN A 40 17.38 -15.81 15.94
CA ASN A 40 17.58 -14.97 17.12
C ASN A 40 16.37 -14.01 17.30
N TRP A 41 15.40 -14.45 18.10
CA TRP A 41 14.16 -13.70 18.37
C TRP A 41 14.39 -12.35 19.05
N ALA A 42 15.57 -12.09 19.63
CA ALA A 42 15.93 -10.78 20.17
C ALA A 42 16.02 -9.68 19.07
N MET A 43 16.05 -10.07 17.79
CA MET A 43 16.00 -9.12 16.66
C MET A 43 14.59 -8.59 16.37
N ILE A 44 13.53 -9.26 16.83
CA ILE A 44 12.14 -8.89 16.53
C ILE A 44 11.78 -7.46 16.98
N PRO A 45 12.16 -6.97 18.16
CA PRO A 45 11.86 -5.59 18.55
C PRO A 45 12.47 -4.56 17.58
N ALA A 46 13.69 -4.79 17.07
CA ALA A 46 14.30 -3.92 16.09
C ALA A 46 13.57 -3.97 14.74
N ILE A 47 13.23 -5.17 14.26
CA ILE A 47 12.46 -5.38 13.02
C ILE A 47 11.12 -4.64 13.11
N LEU A 48 10.34 -4.87 14.16
CA LEU A 48 9.05 -4.21 14.36
C LEU A 48 9.20 -2.70 14.57
N GLY A 49 10.28 -2.25 15.20
CA GLY A 49 10.59 -0.82 15.38
C GLY A 49 10.76 -0.10 14.04
N PHE A 50 11.51 -0.69 13.09
CA PHE A 50 11.65 -0.15 11.74
C PHE A 50 10.36 -0.22 10.94
N THR A 51 9.56 -1.26 11.10
CA THR A 51 8.22 -1.35 10.50
C THR A 51 7.27 -0.28 11.06
N LEU A 52 7.28 -0.05 12.36
CA LEU A 52 6.49 1.04 12.97
C LEU A 52 6.97 2.43 12.51
N LEU A 53 8.27 2.62 12.35
CA LEU A 53 8.83 3.83 11.74
C LEU A 53 8.30 4.03 10.32
N ASN A 54 8.29 2.97 9.50
CA ASN A 54 7.70 3.00 8.17
C ASN A 54 6.23 3.45 8.23
N TYR A 55 5.41 2.84 9.08
CA TYR A 55 4.00 3.20 9.21
C TYR A 55 3.81 4.64 9.67
N GLY A 56 4.60 5.10 10.63
CA GLY A 56 4.59 6.48 11.12
C GLY A 56 4.91 7.49 10.04
N LEU A 57 5.96 7.26 9.24
CA LEU A 57 6.34 8.14 8.14
C LEU A 57 5.30 8.15 7.01
N ARG A 58 4.68 7.01 6.71
CA ARG A 58 3.60 6.91 5.74
C ARG A 58 2.33 7.61 6.23
N TRP A 59 2.02 7.51 7.52
CA TRP A 59 0.94 8.31 8.12
C TRP A 59 1.23 9.80 8.04
N LEU A 60 2.46 10.25 8.37
CA LEU A 60 2.85 11.67 8.25
C LEU A 60 2.69 12.17 6.81
N LYS A 61 3.04 11.34 5.80
CA LYS A 61 2.83 11.65 4.38
C LYS A 61 1.34 11.80 4.05
N TRP A 62 0.50 10.89 4.53
CA TRP A 62 -0.96 10.96 4.39
C TRP A 62 -1.52 12.24 5.03
N ASP A 63 -1.17 12.53 6.29
CA ASP A 63 -1.63 13.74 7.02
C ASP A 63 -1.16 15.02 6.34
N TYR A 64 0.06 15.02 5.80
CA TYR A 64 0.59 16.13 5.01
C TYR A 64 -0.25 16.40 3.75
N TYR A 65 -0.61 15.36 3.01
CA TYR A 65 -1.48 15.48 1.84
C TYR A 65 -2.87 16.00 2.20
N LEU A 66 -3.48 15.45 3.26
CA LEU A 66 -4.80 15.90 3.73
C LEU A 66 -4.81 17.41 4.03
N ARG A 67 -3.77 17.88 4.72
CA ARG A 67 -3.70 19.31 5.09
C ARG A 67 -3.35 20.19 3.91
N LYS A 68 -2.53 19.70 2.99
CA LYS A 68 -2.14 20.44 1.78
C LYS A 68 -3.28 20.64 0.80
N LEU A 69 -4.24 19.69 0.78
CA LEU A 69 -5.45 19.74 -0.02
C LEU A 69 -6.65 20.33 0.75
N ASP A 70 -6.42 20.82 1.98
CA ASP A 70 -7.44 21.40 2.84
C ASP A 70 -8.62 20.44 3.15
N MET A 71 -8.33 19.13 3.15
CA MET A 71 -9.31 18.06 3.40
C MET A 71 -9.30 17.55 4.85
N GLY A 72 -8.42 18.10 5.69
CA GLY A 72 -8.24 17.70 7.09
C GLY A 72 -9.13 18.44 8.10
N HIS A 73 -10.12 19.23 7.65
CA HIS A 73 -10.99 20.00 8.54
C HIS A 73 -11.73 19.09 9.52
N GLY A 74 -11.73 19.48 10.81
CA GLY A 74 -12.38 18.73 11.87
C GLY A 74 -11.75 17.38 12.22
N VAL A 75 -10.65 16.97 11.53
CA VAL A 75 -9.94 15.72 11.82
C VAL A 75 -8.67 16.01 12.61
N SER A 76 -8.63 15.59 13.88
CA SER A 76 -7.43 15.69 14.71
C SER A 76 -6.33 14.78 14.18
N ARG A 77 -5.04 15.07 14.51
CA ARG A 77 -3.91 14.21 14.09
C ARG A 77 -4.07 12.76 14.58
N GLY A 78 -4.56 12.56 15.80
CA GLY A 78 -4.82 11.21 16.31
C GLY A 78 -5.91 10.47 15.54
N ALA A 79 -7.00 11.18 15.16
CA ALA A 79 -8.06 10.62 14.32
C ALA A 79 -7.54 10.30 12.90
N SER A 80 -6.69 11.17 12.32
CA SER A 80 -6.00 10.93 11.05
C SER A 80 -5.09 9.69 11.12
N GLY A 81 -4.38 9.48 12.25
CA GLY A 81 -3.57 8.29 12.48
C GLY A 81 -4.39 7.00 12.55
N LEU A 82 -5.49 7.02 13.30
CA LEU A 82 -6.42 5.89 13.37
C LEU A 82 -7.04 5.58 12.00
N LEU A 83 -7.41 6.61 11.25
CA LEU A 83 -7.96 6.48 9.91
C LEU A 83 -6.94 5.85 8.95
N PHE A 84 -5.70 6.34 8.94
CA PHE A 84 -4.61 5.80 8.14
C PHE A 84 -4.35 4.33 8.47
N THR A 85 -4.19 4.02 9.77
CA THR A 85 -3.94 2.66 10.26
C THR A 85 -5.09 1.73 9.92
N SER A 86 -6.36 2.19 10.02
CA SER A 86 -7.53 1.41 9.62
C SER A 86 -7.50 1.02 8.13
N GLY A 87 -6.94 1.88 7.26
CA GLY A 87 -6.75 1.57 5.85
C GLY A 87 -5.80 0.41 5.59
N MET A 88 -4.87 0.13 6.51
CA MET A 88 -3.88 -0.95 6.36
C MET A 88 -4.51 -2.35 6.37
N VAL A 89 -5.71 -2.52 6.95
CA VAL A 89 -6.45 -3.79 6.88
C VAL A 89 -6.69 -4.22 5.43
N MET A 90 -6.77 -3.26 4.51
CA MET A 90 -7.03 -3.48 3.09
C MET A 90 -5.74 -3.61 2.26
N ALA A 91 -4.56 -3.64 2.89
CA ALA A 91 -3.26 -3.80 2.19
C ALA A 91 -3.17 -5.14 1.41
N VAL A 92 -3.97 -6.12 1.80
CA VAL A 92 -4.07 -7.44 1.15
C VAL A 92 -5.08 -7.47 -0.01
N THR A 93 -5.65 -6.33 -0.44
CA THR A 93 -6.52 -6.28 -1.63
C THR A 93 -5.70 -6.20 -2.93
N PRO A 94 -6.25 -6.71 -4.07
CA PRO A 94 -5.59 -6.60 -5.36
C PRO A 94 -5.17 -5.17 -5.67
N GLY A 95 -3.92 -4.95 -6.07
CA GLY A 95 -3.37 -3.62 -6.35
C GLY A 95 -3.45 -2.63 -5.18
N LYS A 96 -3.75 -3.11 -3.96
CA LYS A 96 -4.00 -2.29 -2.76
C LYS A 96 -5.12 -1.25 -2.95
N VAL A 97 -6.01 -1.46 -3.92
CA VAL A 97 -7.15 -0.56 -4.19
C VAL A 97 -8.06 -0.41 -2.97
N GLY A 98 -8.14 -1.43 -2.13
CA GLY A 98 -8.91 -1.36 -0.88
C GLY A 98 -8.45 -0.27 0.08
N GLU A 99 -7.23 0.28 -0.06
CA GLU A 99 -6.80 1.42 0.75
C GLU A 99 -7.61 2.69 0.51
N VAL A 100 -8.42 2.77 -0.57
CA VAL A 100 -9.45 3.80 -0.77
C VAL A 100 -10.48 3.79 0.37
N LEU A 101 -10.54 2.73 1.19
CA LEU A 101 -11.27 2.73 2.46
C LEU A 101 -10.94 3.97 3.32
N LYS A 102 -9.70 4.45 3.29
CA LYS A 102 -9.30 5.69 3.97
C LYS A 102 -10.15 6.89 3.54
N SER A 103 -10.38 7.03 2.24
CA SER A 103 -11.20 8.10 1.67
C SER A 103 -12.68 7.96 2.04
N TYR A 104 -13.18 6.72 2.11
CA TYR A 104 -14.54 6.46 2.56
C TYR A 104 -14.72 6.80 4.04
N LEU A 105 -13.77 6.38 4.89
CA LEU A 105 -13.78 6.71 6.31
C LEU A 105 -13.68 8.22 6.55
N LEU A 106 -12.84 8.93 5.77
CA LEU A 106 -12.72 10.38 5.81
C LEU A 106 -14.05 11.07 5.49
N ARG A 107 -14.76 10.58 4.45
CA ARG A 107 -16.11 11.08 4.11
C ARG A 107 -17.07 10.93 5.27
N THR A 108 -17.04 9.80 5.96
CA THR A 108 -17.93 9.57 7.12
C THR A 108 -17.58 10.48 8.30
N MET A 109 -16.31 10.89 8.43
CA MET A 109 -15.84 11.71 9.55
C MET A 109 -16.09 13.21 9.36
N ASN A 110 -15.91 13.73 8.14
CA ASN A 110 -15.96 15.17 7.88
C ASN A 110 -16.66 15.57 6.57
N GLY A 111 -17.31 14.62 5.89
CA GLY A 111 -18.05 14.88 4.65
C GLY A 111 -17.22 15.01 3.38
N THR A 112 -15.87 14.92 3.47
CA THR A 112 -14.98 15.05 2.28
C THR A 112 -15.34 14.01 1.20
N PRO A 113 -15.64 14.43 -0.04
CA PRO A 113 -15.99 13.49 -1.11
C PRO A 113 -14.87 12.48 -1.38
N VAL A 114 -15.25 11.21 -1.58
CA VAL A 114 -14.28 10.14 -1.89
C VAL A 114 -13.49 10.47 -3.16
N ALA A 115 -14.14 11.04 -4.19
CA ALA A 115 -13.48 11.44 -5.44
C ALA A 115 -12.39 12.49 -5.23
N ALA A 116 -12.51 13.35 -4.22
CA ALA A 116 -11.51 14.36 -3.89
C ALA A 116 -10.29 13.77 -3.15
N SER A 117 -10.52 12.83 -2.21
CA SER A 117 -9.46 12.26 -1.35
C SER A 117 -8.83 10.96 -1.87
N ALA A 118 -9.51 10.19 -2.74
CA ALA A 118 -8.96 8.98 -3.35
C ALA A 118 -7.64 9.22 -4.13
N PRO A 119 -7.44 10.38 -4.80
CA PRO A 119 -6.16 10.72 -5.43
C PRO A 119 -4.96 10.70 -4.49
N ILE A 120 -5.16 10.94 -3.18
CA ILE A 120 -4.08 10.83 -2.19
C ILE A 120 -3.56 9.39 -2.15
N VAL A 121 -4.44 8.38 -2.18
CA VAL A 121 -4.03 6.97 -2.19
C VAL A 121 -3.24 6.64 -3.45
N LEU A 122 -3.64 7.18 -4.61
CA LEU A 122 -2.90 7.01 -5.86
C LEU A 122 -1.51 7.67 -5.79
N ALA A 123 -1.42 8.90 -5.29
CA ALA A 123 -0.16 9.61 -5.10
C ALA A 123 0.77 8.88 -4.10
N GLU A 124 0.22 8.30 -3.02
CA GLU A 124 0.96 7.44 -2.11
C GLU A 124 1.55 6.22 -2.84
N ARG A 125 0.74 5.53 -3.67
CA ARG A 125 1.23 4.35 -4.42
C ARG A 125 2.33 4.72 -5.42
N LEU A 126 2.18 5.84 -6.12
CA LEU A 126 3.18 6.30 -7.07
C LEU A 126 4.50 6.66 -6.35
N THR A 127 4.44 7.45 -5.29
CA THR A 127 5.65 7.84 -4.54
C THR A 127 6.31 6.66 -3.83
N ASP A 128 5.54 5.68 -3.35
CA ASP A 128 6.06 4.43 -2.81
C ASP A 128 6.74 3.60 -3.91
N GLY A 129 6.13 3.51 -5.11
CA GLY A 129 6.73 2.83 -6.26
C GLY A 129 8.04 3.48 -6.71
N LEU A 130 8.09 4.83 -6.77
CA LEU A 130 9.32 5.57 -7.08
C LEU A 130 10.41 5.32 -6.02
N ALA A 131 10.04 5.30 -4.74
CA ALA A 131 10.97 4.99 -3.66
C ALA A 131 11.54 3.57 -3.79
N MET A 132 10.70 2.57 -4.12
CA MET A 132 11.14 1.21 -4.37
C MET A 132 12.07 1.11 -5.58
N LEU A 133 11.80 1.83 -6.66
CA LEU A 133 12.69 1.92 -7.81
C LEU A 133 14.05 2.50 -7.41
N LEU A 134 14.08 3.59 -6.65
CA LEU A 134 15.34 4.19 -6.18
C LEU A 134 16.14 3.21 -5.31
N LEU A 135 15.48 2.56 -4.35
CA LEU A 135 16.13 1.58 -3.44
C LEU A 135 16.61 0.34 -4.21
N MET A 136 15.81 -0.19 -5.15
CA MET A 136 16.21 -1.29 -6.02
C MET A 136 17.40 -0.90 -6.89
N GLY A 137 17.42 0.36 -7.38
CA GLY A 137 18.50 0.89 -8.20
C GLY A 137 19.88 0.82 -7.53
N LEU A 138 19.95 0.99 -6.20
CA LEU A 138 21.19 0.90 -5.42
C LEU A 138 21.85 -0.48 -5.55
N GLY A 139 21.05 -1.55 -5.62
CA GLY A 139 21.57 -2.92 -5.70
C GLY A 139 21.49 -3.55 -7.10
N LEU A 140 21.16 -2.79 -8.14
CA LEU A 140 20.95 -3.32 -9.50
C LEU A 140 22.21 -3.96 -10.12
N THR A 141 23.39 -3.62 -9.61
CA THR A 141 24.65 -4.24 -9.99
C THR A 141 24.79 -5.67 -9.45
N LEU A 142 24.10 -6.01 -8.37
CA LEU A 142 24.12 -7.33 -7.73
C LEU A 142 23.38 -8.39 -8.57
N TYR A 143 22.35 -7.97 -9.31
CA TYR A 143 21.52 -8.88 -10.09
C TYR A 143 21.21 -8.31 -11.49
N PRO A 144 22.17 -8.42 -12.44
CA PRO A 144 22.01 -7.88 -13.81
C PRO A 144 20.73 -8.30 -14.54
N PRO A 145 20.17 -9.52 -14.35
CA PRO A 145 18.92 -9.92 -15.02
C PRO A 145 17.72 -9.03 -14.68
N ALA A 146 17.74 -8.27 -13.58
CA ALA A 146 16.67 -7.35 -13.24
C ALA A 146 16.71 -6.01 -14.03
N ARG A 147 17.82 -5.69 -14.73
CA ARG A 147 18.02 -4.40 -15.43
C ARG A 147 16.95 -4.08 -16.49
N PRO A 148 16.54 -5.01 -17.39
CA PRO A 148 15.53 -4.68 -18.40
C PRO A 148 14.17 -4.33 -17.77
N LEU A 149 13.73 -5.11 -16.77
CA LEU A 149 12.47 -4.84 -16.07
C LEU A 149 12.56 -3.55 -15.25
N PHE A 150 13.68 -3.30 -14.59
CA PHE A 150 13.94 -2.04 -13.90
C PHE A 150 13.82 -0.83 -14.86
N ALA A 151 14.50 -0.88 -16.01
CA ALA A 151 14.43 0.17 -17.02
C ALA A 151 13.00 0.37 -17.52
N LEU A 152 12.26 -0.70 -17.80
CA LEU A 152 10.85 -0.63 -18.18
C LEU A 152 10.01 0.09 -17.12
N LEU A 153 10.18 -0.26 -15.84
CA LEU A 153 9.41 0.34 -14.75
C LEU A 153 9.76 1.82 -14.54
N VAL A 154 11.04 2.19 -14.69
CA VAL A 154 11.48 3.60 -14.64
C VAL A 154 10.82 4.38 -15.78
N VAL A 155 10.93 3.88 -17.02
CA VAL A 155 10.33 4.54 -18.20
C VAL A 155 8.81 4.64 -18.06
N ALA A 156 8.14 3.56 -17.65
CA ALA A 156 6.69 3.56 -17.46
C ALA A 156 6.24 4.55 -16.36
N SER A 157 6.98 4.62 -15.25
CA SER A 157 6.71 5.58 -14.17
C SER A 157 6.91 7.03 -14.64
N ALA A 158 8.02 7.31 -15.34
CA ALA A 158 8.30 8.63 -15.89
C ALA A 158 7.25 9.04 -16.92
N ALA A 159 6.91 8.15 -17.84
CA ALA A 159 5.88 8.39 -18.86
C ALA A 159 4.51 8.65 -18.21
N GLY A 160 4.12 7.86 -17.19
CA GLY A 160 2.87 8.05 -16.45
C GLY A 160 2.80 9.44 -15.79
N ILE A 161 3.89 9.88 -15.14
CA ILE A 161 3.96 11.21 -14.51
C ILE A 161 3.85 12.30 -15.59
N VAL A 162 4.60 12.19 -16.68
CA VAL A 162 4.58 13.17 -17.78
C VAL A 162 3.19 13.27 -18.40
N ILE A 163 2.53 12.13 -18.68
CA ILE A 163 1.18 12.09 -19.25
C ILE A 163 0.19 12.79 -18.31
N LEU A 164 0.23 12.49 -17.01
CA LEU A 164 -0.65 13.11 -16.03
C LEU A 164 -0.41 14.63 -15.88
N GLN A 165 0.80 15.09 -16.11
CA GLN A 165 1.12 16.52 -16.12
C GLN A 165 0.73 17.22 -17.42
N PHE A 166 0.56 16.49 -18.53
CA PHE A 166 0.23 17.05 -19.83
C PHE A 166 -1.28 17.34 -19.95
N ARG A 167 -1.65 18.49 -19.41
CA ARG A 167 -3.03 18.96 -19.27
C ARG A 167 -3.88 18.84 -20.54
N PRO A 168 -3.42 19.31 -21.74
CA PRO A 168 -4.26 19.26 -22.95
C PRO A 168 -4.71 17.86 -23.35
N LEU A 169 -3.85 16.85 -23.12
CA LEU A 169 -4.17 15.45 -23.44
C LEU A 169 -5.24 14.91 -22.47
N CYS A 170 -5.02 15.12 -21.19
CA CYS A 170 -5.96 14.61 -20.17
C CYS A 170 -7.33 15.27 -20.29
N GLU A 171 -7.40 16.59 -20.53
CA GLU A 171 -8.67 17.30 -20.74
C GLU A 171 -9.39 16.82 -22.00
N ARG A 172 -8.66 16.54 -23.10
CA ARG A 172 -9.27 15.95 -24.31
C ARG A 172 -9.87 14.58 -24.04
N ILE A 173 -9.14 13.72 -23.31
CA ILE A 173 -9.63 12.39 -22.93
C ILE A 173 -10.89 12.51 -22.07
N LEU A 174 -10.88 13.36 -21.04
CA LEU A 174 -12.02 13.61 -20.16
C LEU A 174 -13.22 14.16 -20.93
N ALA A 175 -13.00 15.08 -21.86
CA ALA A 175 -14.05 15.62 -22.73
C ALA A 175 -14.65 14.55 -23.66
N GLN A 176 -13.82 13.61 -24.18
CA GLN A 176 -14.31 12.48 -24.98
C GLN A 176 -15.15 11.53 -24.14
N ILE A 177 -14.71 11.22 -22.90
CA ILE A 177 -15.47 10.40 -21.97
C ILE A 177 -16.83 11.06 -21.67
N GLY A 178 -16.86 12.40 -21.46
CA GLY A 178 -18.09 13.14 -21.21
C GLY A 178 -19.11 13.09 -22.35
N ARG A 179 -18.66 12.85 -23.61
CA ARG A 179 -19.53 12.71 -24.78
C ARG A 179 -20.13 11.31 -24.96
N MET A 180 -19.67 10.30 -24.18
CA MET A 180 -20.21 8.94 -24.25
C MET A 180 -21.60 8.88 -23.59
N PRO A 181 -22.46 7.91 -23.95
CA PRO A 181 -23.83 7.79 -23.43
C PRO A 181 -23.94 7.79 -21.90
N PHE A 182 -22.90 7.27 -21.20
CA PHE A 182 -22.81 7.26 -19.73
C PHE A 182 -21.84 8.32 -19.17
N GLY A 183 -21.25 9.14 -20.04
CA GLY A 183 -20.17 10.07 -19.71
C GLY A 183 -20.57 11.15 -18.74
N GLY A 184 -21.81 11.65 -18.81
CA GLY A 184 -22.32 12.71 -17.94
C GLY A 184 -22.27 12.37 -16.44
N LYS A 185 -22.37 11.09 -16.07
CA LYS A 185 -22.25 10.62 -14.67
C LYS A 185 -20.82 10.33 -14.25
N ILE A 186 -19.96 9.98 -15.18
CA ILE A 186 -18.59 9.50 -14.93
C ILE A 186 -17.54 10.63 -15.06
N ALA A 187 -17.74 11.55 -16.01
CA ALA A 187 -16.77 12.62 -16.28
C ALA A 187 -16.54 13.58 -15.09
N PRO A 188 -17.57 14.06 -14.36
CA PRO A 188 -17.33 14.98 -13.24
C PRO A 188 -16.44 14.39 -12.13
N PRO A 189 -16.69 13.18 -11.60
CA PRO A 189 -15.81 12.59 -10.59
C PRO A 189 -14.41 12.30 -11.15
N LEU A 190 -14.26 11.90 -12.43
CA LEU A 190 -12.95 11.70 -13.05
C LEU A 190 -12.16 13.01 -13.18
N THR A 191 -12.82 14.10 -13.51
CA THR A 191 -12.18 15.43 -13.57
C THR A 191 -11.66 15.83 -12.19
N THR A 192 -12.47 15.67 -11.14
CA THR A 192 -12.05 15.93 -9.76
C THR A 192 -10.85 15.07 -9.36
N ILE A 193 -10.88 13.77 -9.69
CA ILE A 193 -9.76 12.85 -9.44
C ILE A 193 -8.50 13.32 -10.19
N TYR A 194 -8.63 13.69 -11.45
CA TYR A 194 -7.51 14.15 -12.28
C TYR A 194 -6.88 15.43 -11.72
N GLU A 195 -7.69 16.46 -11.41
CA GLU A 195 -7.20 17.73 -10.87
C GLU A 195 -6.48 17.56 -9.54
N SER A 196 -7.08 16.79 -8.63
CA SER A 196 -6.45 16.48 -7.33
C SER A 196 -5.14 15.69 -7.52
N THR A 197 -5.14 14.69 -8.40
CA THR A 197 -3.92 13.90 -8.70
C THR A 197 -2.83 14.78 -9.28
N ARG A 198 -3.17 15.63 -10.26
CA ARG A 198 -2.21 16.55 -10.88
C ARG A 198 -1.60 17.51 -9.87
N HIS A 199 -2.39 18.04 -8.94
CA HIS A 199 -1.91 18.91 -7.87
C HIS A 199 -0.96 18.18 -6.93
N LEU A 200 -1.29 16.94 -6.55
CA LEU A 200 -0.44 16.09 -5.70
C LEU A 200 0.89 15.68 -6.36
N LEU A 201 0.90 15.59 -7.70
CA LEU A 201 2.09 15.27 -8.49
C LEU A 201 2.89 16.50 -8.89
N TRP A 202 2.57 17.69 -8.36
CA TRP A 202 3.42 18.87 -8.54
C TRP A 202 4.84 18.57 -8.01
N TRP A 203 5.86 18.97 -8.79
CA TRP A 203 7.23 18.51 -8.56
C TRP A 203 7.73 18.64 -7.11
N ARG A 204 7.40 19.74 -6.41
CA ARG A 204 7.79 19.94 -5.00
C ARG A 204 7.14 18.90 -4.07
N LEU A 205 5.84 18.66 -4.24
CA LEU A 205 5.10 17.67 -3.45
C LEU A 205 5.58 16.25 -3.78
N LEU A 206 5.79 15.95 -5.07
CA LEU A 206 6.30 14.68 -5.54
C LEU A 206 7.67 14.36 -4.95
N VAL A 207 8.61 15.32 -4.99
CA VAL A 207 9.96 15.14 -4.43
C VAL A 207 9.92 14.92 -2.92
N VAL A 208 9.21 15.77 -2.18
CA VAL A 208 9.10 15.64 -0.71
C VAL A 208 8.45 14.31 -0.31
N ALA A 209 7.35 13.95 -0.96
CA ALA A 209 6.65 12.70 -0.66
C ALA A 209 7.47 11.46 -1.05
N THR A 210 8.20 11.52 -2.18
CA THR A 210 9.12 10.44 -2.57
C THR A 210 10.29 10.34 -1.59
N ALA A 211 10.85 11.44 -1.13
CA ALA A 211 11.91 11.43 -0.13
C ALA A 211 11.43 10.80 1.20
N ILE A 212 10.24 11.17 1.67
CA ILE A 212 9.62 10.53 2.85
C ILE A 212 9.43 9.03 2.59
N SER A 213 8.95 8.64 1.40
CA SER A 213 8.79 7.24 1.04
C SER A 213 10.11 6.49 1.00
N VAL A 214 11.20 7.08 0.48
CA VAL A 214 12.53 6.45 0.46
C VAL A 214 12.99 6.16 1.89
N VAL A 215 12.93 7.14 2.80
CA VAL A 215 13.32 6.94 4.21
C VAL A 215 12.43 5.87 4.87
N SER A 216 11.12 5.95 4.64
CA SER A 216 10.13 5.03 5.17
C SER A 216 10.43 3.58 4.75
N TRP A 217 10.59 3.34 3.45
CA TRP A 217 10.81 2.01 2.91
C TRP A 217 12.24 1.51 3.12
N PHE A 218 13.23 2.39 3.25
CA PHE A 218 14.57 2.01 3.67
C PHE A 218 14.55 1.44 5.10
N GLY A 219 13.67 1.93 5.99
CA GLY A 219 13.42 1.31 7.28
C GLY A 219 13.04 -0.18 7.16
N GLU A 220 12.16 -0.53 6.21
CA GLU A 220 11.80 -1.95 5.95
C GLU A 220 12.98 -2.76 5.36
N CYS A 221 13.83 -2.12 4.55
CA CYS A 221 15.07 -2.76 4.08
C CYS A 221 16.01 -3.06 5.23
N ILE A 222 16.10 -2.17 6.22
CA ILE A 222 16.85 -2.41 7.46
C ILE A 222 16.20 -3.53 8.28
N ALA A 223 14.87 -3.59 8.34
CA ALA A 223 14.15 -4.70 8.97
C ALA A 223 14.52 -6.04 8.34
N MET A 224 14.56 -6.12 6.99
CA MET A 224 15.04 -7.31 6.26
C MET A 224 16.50 -7.65 6.59
N TYR A 225 17.37 -6.64 6.69
CA TYR A 225 18.76 -6.85 7.15
C TYR A 225 18.80 -7.50 8.53
N TYR A 226 17.98 -7.05 9.50
CA TYR A 226 17.92 -7.65 10.83
C TYR A 226 17.32 -9.06 10.81
N VAL A 227 16.42 -9.39 9.90
CA VAL A 227 15.94 -10.76 9.70
C VAL A 227 17.11 -11.66 9.28
N LEU A 228 17.92 -11.24 8.29
CA LEU A 228 19.08 -12.00 7.84
C LEU A 228 20.14 -12.15 8.95
N ARG A 229 20.33 -11.10 9.75
CA ARG A 229 21.19 -11.14 10.95
C ARG A 229 20.66 -12.14 11.99
N GLY A 230 19.36 -12.18 12.19
CA GLY A 230 18.70 -13.13 13.11
C GLY A 230 18.87 -14.59 12.68
N LEU A 231 19.09 -14.85 11.40
CA LEU A 231 19.42 -16.16 10.84
C LEU A 231 20.94 -16.47 10.86
N GLY A 232 21.75 -15.65 11.53
CA GLY A 232 23.18 -15.90 11.73
C GLY A 232 24.09 -15.36 10.62
N ILE A 233 23.58 -14.59 9.65
CA ILE A 233 24.42 -13.99 8.61
C ILE A 233 25.27 -12.87 9.22
N ALA A 234 26.59 -12.88 8.96
CA ALA A 234 27.51 -11.88 9.49
C ALA A 234 27.18 -10.45 9.03
N PRO A 235 27.36 -9.41 9.88
CA PRO A 235 27.11 -8.04 9.51
C PRO A 235 28.07 -7.56 8.43
N SER A 236 27.54 -6.93 7.38
CA SER A 236 28.35 -6.26 6.37
C SER A 236 27.53 -5.20 5.63
N TRP A 237 28.19 -4.23 5.02
CA TRP A 237 27.55 -3.28 4.11
C TRP A 237 26.98 -3.97 2.88
N TYR A 238 27.64 -5.04 2.42
CA TYR A 238 27.13 -5.88 1.34
C TYR A 238 25.79 -6.52 1.70
N LEU A 239 25.65 -7.07 2.91
CA LEU A 239 24.40 -7.65 3.38
C LEU A 239 23.26 -6.62 3.44
N LEU A 240 23.56 -5.38 3.87
CA LEU A 240 22.55 -4.30 3.88
C LEU A 240 22.14 -3.93 2.44
N LEU A 241 23.07 -3.89 1.51
CA LEU A 241 22.78 -3.62 0.10
C LEU A 241 21.93 -4.74 -0.51
N VAL A 242 22.25 -6.00 -0.24
CA VAL A 242 21.44 -7.16 -0.66
C VAL A 242 20.06 -7.13 -0.04
N ALA A 243 19.93 -6.88 1.26
CA ALA A 243 18.64 -6.78 1.95
C ALA A 243 17.79 -5.67 1.33
N THR A 244 18.40 -4.51 1.03
CA THR A 244 17.72 -3.37 0.37
C THR A 244 17.22 -3.76 -1.02
N PHE A 245 18.06 -4.37 -1.83
CA PHE A 245 17.71 -4.80 -3.18
C PHE A 245 16.60 -5.85 -3.18
N VAL A 246 16.76 -6.92 -2.38
CA VAL A 246 15.80 -8.03 -2.29
C VAL A 246 14.43 -7.53 -1.81
N PHE A 247 14.41 -6.71 -0.75
CA PHE A 247 13.15 -6.17 -0.21
C PHE A 247 12.46 -5.25 -1.21
N ALA A 248 13.20 -4.30 -1.80
CA ALA A 248 12.64 -3.35 -2.76
C ALA A 248 12.15 -4.05 -4.03
N ALA A 249 12.94 -4.95 -4.61
CA ALA A 249 12.57 -5.70 -5.81
C ALA A 249 11.35 -6.59 -5.58
N SER A 250 11.35 -7.39 -4.51
CA SER A 250 10.24 -8.29 -4.19
C SER A 250 8.93 -7.53 -3.91
N THR A 251 9.00 -6.40 -3.23
CA THR A 251 7.85 -5.52 -2.97
C THR A 251 7.33 -4.89 -4.26
N LEU A 252 8.23 -4.42 -5.12
CA LEU A 252 7.87 -3.81 -6.41
C LEU A 252 7.23 -4.82 -7.36
N PHE A 253 7.80 -6.02 -7.48
CA PHE A 253 7.24 -7.10 -8.32
C PHE A 253 5.88 -7.57 -7.78
N GLY A 254 5.75 -7.68 -6.47
CA GLY A 254 4.45 -7.94 -5.83
C GLY A 254 3.41 -6.86 -6.12
N LEU A 255 3.81 -5.58 -6.15
CA LEU A 255 2.90 -4.48 -6.50
C LEU A 255 2.45 -4.55 -7.96
N VAL A 256 3.39 -4.79 -8.89
CA VAL A 256 3.13 -4.89 -10.34
C VAL A 256 2.32 -6.13 -10.70
N SER A 257 2.38 -7.19 -9.89
CA SER A 257 1.61 -8.42 -10.13
C SER A 257 0.10 -8.26 -9.95
N PHE A 258 -0.36 -7.16 -9.33
CA PHE A 258 -1.74 -6.91 -8.93
C PHE A 258 -2.35 -8.02 -8.05
N LEU A 259 -1.57 -8.98 -7.59
CA LEU A 259 -2.05 -10.01 -6.67
C LEU A 259 -2.38 -9.40 -5.29
N PRO A 260 -3.35 -9.97 -4.56
CA PRO A 260 -3.71 -9.53 -3.22
C PRO A 260 -2.49 -9.47 -2.29
N GLY A 261 -2.13 -8.26 -1.84
CA GLY A 261 -0.94 -8.06 -1.01
C GLY A 261 0.41 -8.42 -1.68
N GLY A 262 0.42 -8.68 -3.01
CA GLY A 262 1.57 -9.22 -3.73
C GLY A 262 1.91 -10.66 -3.34
N LEU A 263 0.95 -11.37 -2.69
CA LEU A 263 1.15 -12.73 -2.17
C LEU A 263 1.54 -13.70 -3.31
N GLY A 264 2.50 -14.55 -3.01
CA GLY A 264 3.11 -15.48 -3.97
C GLY A 264 4.28 -14.86 -4.70
N VAL A 265 4.10 -13.76 -5.43
CA VAL A 265 5.16 -13.13 -6.23
C VAL A 265 6.23 -12.48 -5.35
N SER A 266 5.84 -11.72 -4.33
CA SER A 266 6.81 -11.13 -3.41
C SER A 266 7.62 -12.20 -2.67
N GLU A 267 6.97 -13.25 -2.21
CA GLU A 267 7.60 -14.33 -1.47
C GLU A 267 8.53 -15.15 -2.38
N ALA A 268 8.09 -15.53 -3.57
CA ALA A 268 8.90 -16.27 -4.53
C ALA A 268 10.13 -15.47 -4.97
N THR A 269 9.94 -14.17 -5.24
CA THR A 269 11.03 -13.27 -5.63
C THR A 269 12.03 -13.09 -4.50
N SER A 270 11.56 -12.81 -3.28
CA SER A 270 12.42 -12.63 -2.10
C SER A 270 13.23 -13.90 -1.82
N THR A 271 12.56 -15.04 -1.74
CA THR A 271 13.21 -16.34 -1.48
C THR A 271 14.23 -16.67 -2.58
N GLY A 272 13.84 -16.56 -3.85
CA GLY A 272 14.74 -16.84 -4.98
C GLY A 272 15.95 -15.93 -5.02
N MET A 273 15.79 -14.63 -4.78
CA MET A 273 16.91 -13.68 -4.73
C MET A 273 17.84 -13.94 -3.54
N LEU A 274 17.30 -14.32 -2.37
CA LEU A 274 18.11 -14.67 -1.21
C LEU A 274 18.99 -15.90 -1.46
N VAL A 275 18.45 -16.93 -2.11
CA VAL A 275 19.24 -18.13 -2.49
C VAL A 275 20.41 -17.77 -3.42
N VAL A 276 20.19 -16.81 -4.34
CA VAL A 276 21.21 -16.43 -5.34
C VAL A 276 22.22 -15.43 -4.78
N LEU A 277 21.78 -14.44 -4.00
CA LEU A 277 22.61 -13.29 -3.59
C LEU A 277 23.25 -13.48 -2.21
N VAL A 278 22.57 -14.22 -1.34
CA VAL A 278 23.10 -14.65 -0.05
C VAL A 278 23.21 -16.16 -0.15
N PRO A 279 24.41 -16.77 -0.19
CA PRO A 279 24.54 -18.21 -0.41
C PRO A 279 23.94 -18.99 0.77
N MET A 280 22.61 -19.09 0.77
CA MET A 280 21.80 -19.76 1.78
C MET A 280 20.89 -20.81 1.12
N ALA A 281 20.63 -21.90 1.84
CA ALA A 281 19.72 -22.92 1.38
C ALA A 281 18.26 -22.39 1.27
N LEU A 282 17.44 -23.07 0.48
CA LEU A 282 16.05 -22.69 0.23
C LEU A 282 15.24 -22.56 1.53
N GLY A 283 15.44 -23.47 2.50
CA GLY A 283 14.73 -23.45 3.78
C GLY A 283 14.93 -22.15 4.58
N PRO A 284 16.19 -21.77 4.91
CA PRO A 284 16.47 -20.50 5.56
C PRO A 284 16.02 -19.27 4.77
N ALA A 285 16.14 -19.27 3.42
CA ALA A 285 15.66 -18.17 2.57
C ALA A 285 14.13 -18.01 2.66
N THR A 286 13.41 -19.14 2.65
CA THR A 286 11.95 -19.17 2.87
C THR A 286 11.60 -18.66 4.28
N ALA A 287 12.32 -19.10 5.31
CA ALA A 287 12.10 -18.63 6.68
C ALA A 287 12.30 -17.11 6.80
N ALA A 288 13.38 -16.56 6.20
CA ALA A 288 13.63 -15.12 6.16
C ALA A 288 12.45 -14.36 5.53
N THR A 289 11.98 -14.86 4.38
CA THR A 289 10.86 -14.27 3.66
C THR A 289 9.57 -14.30 4.48
N LEU A 290 9.27 -15.41 5.15
CA LEU A 290 8.08 -15.52 5.98
C LEU A 290 8.15 -14.60 7.21
N ILE A 291 9.29 -14.52 7.88
CA ILE A 291 9.49 -13.63 9.05
C ILE A 291 9.28 -12.18 8.65
N ILE A 292 9.91 -11.70 7.58
CA ILE A 292 9.76 -10.29 7.17
C ILE A 292 8.32 -9.99 6.73
N ARG A 293 7.66 -10.89 6.01
CA ARG A 293 6.26 -10.71 5.61
C ARG A 293 5.31 -10.67 6.80
N PHE A 294 5.58 -11.50 7.81
CA PHE A 294 4.79 -11.47 9.04
C PHE A 294 4.98 -10.15 9.77
N CYS A 295 6.21 -9.69 9.95
CA CYS A 295 6.51 -8.45 10.65
C CYS A 295 6.07 -7.19 9.91
N THR A 296 5.92 -7.24 8.57
CA THR A 296 5.55 -6.08 7.75
C THR A 296 4.09 -6.13 7.32
N LEU A 297 3.67 -7.09 6.50
CA LEU A 297 2.32 -7.14 5.95
C LEU A 297 1.28 -7.51 7.00
N TRP A 298 1.45 -8.68 7.67
CA TRP A 298 0.45 -9.21 8.58
C TRP A 298 0.36 -8.42 9.88
N PHE A 299 1.47 -7.91 10.36
CA PHE A 299 1.48 -6.97 11.49
C PHE A 299 0.70 -5.69 11.17
N GLY A 300 0.86 -5.14 9.96
CA GLY A 300 0.07 -4.00 9.50
C GLY A 300 -1.43 -4.28 9.40
N VAL A 301 -1.80 -5.46 8.88
CA VAL A 301 -3.22 -5.90 8.81
C VAL A 301 -3.83 -6.02 10.21
N THR A 302 -3.11 -6.60 11.17
CA THR A 302 -3.57 -6.72 12.57
C THR A 302 -3.76 -5.37 13.24
N LEU A 303 -2.79 -4.47 13.11
CA LEU A 303 -2.92 -3.09 13.61
C LEU A 303 -4.09 -2.35 12.94
N GLY A 304 -4.24 -2.55 11.61
CA GLY A 304 -5.35 -1.97 10.84
C GLY A 304 -6.71 -2.47 11.32
N ALA A 305 -6.84 -3.75 11.61
CA ALA A 305 -8.08 -4.32 12.13
C ALA A 305 -8.44 -3.75 13.52
N GLY A 306 -7.45 -3.62 14.41
CA GLY A 306 -7.61 -2.98 15.71
C GLY A 306 -8.02 -1.51 15.59
N ALA A 307 -7.33 -0.74 14.76
CA ALA A 307 -7.65 0.67 14.52
C ALA A 307 -9.04 0.85 13.91
N LEU A 308 -9.44 -0.01 12.98
CA LEU A 308 -10.78 0.02 12.38
C LEU A 308 -11.86 -0.28 13.42
N ALA A 309 -11.63 -1.24 14.33
CA ALA A 309 -12.55 -1.54 15.41
C ALA A 309 -12.71 -0.37 16.38
N ILE A 310 -11.62 0.34 16.71
CA ILE A 310 -11.67 1.54 17.55
C ILE A 310 -12.42 2.66 16.82
N LEU A 311 -12.11 2.90 15.54
CA LEU A 311 -12.71 3.96 14.74
C LEU A 311 -14.21 3.72 14.54
N SER A 312 -14.63 2.47 14.28
CA SER A 312 -16.03 2.12 14.09
C SER A 312 -16.87 2.34 15.36
N ARG A 313 -16.31 2.07 16.52
CA ARG A 313 -16.97 2.35 17.81
C ARG A 313 -17.07 3.85 18.09
N ARG A 314 -16.01 4.60 17.78
CA ARG A 314 -15.94 6.05 18.09
C ARG A 314 -16.84 6.90 17.19
N TYR A 315 -16.99 6.53 15.91
CA TYR A 315 -17.71 7.32 14.90
C TYR A 315 -18.99 6.66 14.43
N GLN A 316 -19.47 5.58 15.10
CA GLN A 316 -20.72 4.87 14.80
C GLN A 316 -20.88 4.56 13.29
N LEU A 317 -19.80 4.10 12.66
CA LEU A 317 -19.73 3.89 11.20
C LEU A 317 -20.79 2.92 10.62
N ASP A 318 -21.56 2.26 11.46
CA ASP A 318 -22.67 1.36 11.08
C ASP A 318 -24.02 2.06 10.89
N GLN A 319 -24.15 3.33 11.30
CA GLN A 319 -25.35 4.13 11.07
C GLN A 319 -25.32 4.72 9.65
N ARG A 320 -26.42 4.59 8.91
CA ARG A 320 -26.56 5.17 7.56
C ARG A 320 -26.34 6.68 7.62
N PRO A 321 -25.70 7.29 6.61
CA PRO A 321 -25.59 8.75 6.54
C PRO A 321 -26.98 9.40 6.60
N PRO A 322 -27.12 10.56 7.25
CA PRO A 322 -28.40 11.25 7.39
C PRO A 322 -29.06 11.66 6.08
N GLU A 323 -28.34 11.72 4.97
CA GLU A 323 -28.84 12.19 3.67
C GLU A 323 -29.81 11.25 2.95
N GLU A 324 -29.91 9.97 3.34
CA GLU A 324 -30.96 9.07 2.79
C GLU A 324 -32.28 9.10 3.57
N GLN A 325 -32.37 9.86 4.66
CA GLN A 325 -33.55 9.97 5.48
C GLN A 325 -34.41 11.23 5.20
N SER A 326 -33.98 12.15 4.35
CA SER A 326 -34.67 13.43 4.11
C SER A 326 -35.09 13.63 2.66
N LEU A 327 -35.72 12.64 2.05
CA LEU A 327 -36.71 12.89 1.00
C LEU A 327 -38.07 12.51 1.59
N PRO A 328 -38.89 13.46 1.99
CA PRO A 328 -40.27 13.15 2.29
C PRO A 328 -40.94 12.66 1.00
N ALA A 329 -41.36 11.41 1.03
CA ALA A 329 -42.19 10.81 0.00
C ALA A 329 -43.62 11.44 0.10
N ASN A 330 -43.72 12.73 -0.17
CA ASN A 330 -45.05 13.37 -0.25
C ASN A 330 -44.99 14.74 -0.92
N GLU A 331 -44.72 14.75 -2.23
CA GLU A 331 -45.13 15.85 -3.12
C GLU A 331 -45.33 15.32 -4.54
N ALA A 332 -46.06 14.22 -4.63
CA ALA A 332 -46.56 13.73 -5.92
C ALA A 332 -48.03 13.30 -5.73
N ALA A 333 -48.90 14.22 -5.42
CA ALA A 333 -50.33 14.13 -5.69
C ALA A 333 -51.05 15.37 -5.17
N ASP A 334 -51.06 16.45 -5.92
CA ASP A 334 -52.20 17.36 -5.91
C ASP A 334 -52.57 17.74 -7.35
N PRO A 335 -53.56 17.06 -7.97
CA PRO A 335 -54.08 17.42 -9.25
C PRO A 335 -55.35 18.25 -9.02
N LYS A 336 -55.21 19.51 -8.59
CA LYS A 336 -56.30 20.50 -8.65
C LYS A 336 -55.68 21.89 -8.61
N ILE A 337 -55.64 22.52 -9.80
CA ILE A 337 -56.06 23.87 -10.09
C ILE A 337 -55.87 24.05 -11.61
N ALA A 338 -57.01 24.07 -12.26
CA ALA A 338 -57.46 24.53 -13.54
C ALA A 338 -56.48 25.21 -14.51
#